data_60edacc55747abae16fbd5021302c6c7
#
_entry.id   60edacc55747abae16fbd5021302c6c7
#
_cell.length_a   1.000
_cell.length_b   1.000
_cell.length_c   1.000
_cell.angle_alpha   90.00
_cell.angle_beta   90.00
_cell.angle_gamma   90.00
#
_symmetry.space_group_name_H-M   'P 1'
#
loop_
_entity.id
_entity.type
_entity.pdbx_description
1 polymer ?
#
loop_
_entity_poly.entity_id
_entity_poly.type
_entity_poly.pdbx_seq_one_letter_code
_entity_poly.pdbx_strand_id
1 'polypeptide(L)'
;LTDVVLVGHSFGGTIISKVAEAIPGRLRRLIFQNAFVCQDGNSLDDETPPHYRALFAELAAQSDDNTVMLPWPVWREAFINDADEALARRTYEYLSPEPMQPFVDKLDLKRFYTLELPKSYINFTEDTALPPGEWGWHPRMSSRLGLYRLVQKPGSHEVVFTNPSLLAEAIIEAGRD
;
A
#
# COMPACT_ATOMS: atom_id res chain seq x y z
N LEU A 1 6.54 -12.13 -19.45
CA LEU A 1 7.62 -11.86 -18.51
C LEU A 1 7.74 -13.02 -17.53
N THR A 2 8.98 -13.36 -17.17
CA THR A 2 9.37 -14.31 -16.12
C THR A 2 10.42 -13.64 -15.25
N ASP A 3 10.69 -14.20 -14.08
CA ASP A 3 11.68 -13.69 -13.13
C ASP A 3 11.39 -12.23 -12.68
N VAL A 4 10.10 -11.94 -12.45
CA VAL A 4 9.62 -10.60 -12.16
C VAL A 4 9.78 -10.26 -10.69
N VAL A 5 10.34 -9.09 -10.38
CA VAL A 5 10.17 -8.42 -9.07
C VAL A 5 8.93 -7.55 -9.15
N LEU A 6 7.91 -7.90 -8.38
CA LEU A 6 6.64 -7.21 -8.40
C LEU A 6 6.51 -6.32 -7.15
N VAL A 7 6.25 -5.04 -7.37
CA VAL A 7 6.13 -4.03 -6.31
C VAL A 7 4.66 -3.64 -6.12
N GLY A 8 4.19 -3.63 -4.89
CA GLY A 8 2.87 -3.10 -4.52
C GLY A 8 3.02 -2.00 -3.48
N HIS A 9 2.48 -0.84 -3.77
CA HIS A 9 2.39 0.30 -2.86
C HIS A 9 0.99 0.40 -2.28
N SER A 10 0.86 0.66 -1.00
CA SER A 10 -0.43 0.92 -0.34
C SER A 10 -1.46 -0.19 -0.60
N PHE A 11 -2.63 0.15 -1.17
CA PHE A 11 -3.64 -0.81 -1.64
C PHE A 11 -3.05 -1.88 -2.57
N GLY A 12 -2.05 -1.52 -3.39
CA GLY A 12 -1.36 -2.44 -4.29
C GLY A 12 -0.80 -3.70 -3.62
N GLY A 13 -0.62 -3.70 -2.30
CA GLY A 13 -0.23 -4.89 -1.54
C GLY A 13 -1.27 -6.01 -1.63
N THR A 14 -2.56 -5.69 -1.64
CA THR A 14 -3.66 -6.65 -1.82
C THR A 14 -3.61 -7.26 -3.23
N ILE A 15 -3.35 -6.42 -4.22
CA ILE A 15 -3.29 -6.80 -5.63
C ILE A 15 -2.11 -7.77 -5.88
N ILE A 16 -0.89 -7.40 -5.43
CA ILE A 16 0.27 -8.27 -5.65
C ILE A 16 0.16 -9.60 -4.91
N SER A 17 -0.53 -9.64 -3.77
CA SER A 17 -0.83 -10.89 -3.06
C SER A 17 -1.69 -11.83 -3.90
N LYS A 18 -2.74 -11.31 -4.54
CA LYS A 18 -3.60 -12.10 -5.46
C LYS A 18 -2.88 -12.47 -6.75
N VAL A 19 -2.07 -11.59 -7.31
CA VAL A 19 -1.23 -11.89 -8.48
C VAL A 19 -0.26 -13.03 -8.17
N ALA A 20 0.34 -13.03 -6.97
CA ALA A 20 1.25 -14.11 -6.55
C ALA A 20 0.55 -15.47 -6.48
N GLU A 21 -0.72 -15.52 -6.05
CA GLU A 21 -1.48 -16.78 -6.10
C GLU A 21 -1.76 -17.26 -7.51
N ALA A 22 -2.03 -16.33 -8.42
CA ALA A 22 -2.40 -16.66 -9.80
C ALA A 22 -1.22 -17.14 -10.64
N ILE A 23 -0.04 -16.49 -10.51
CA ILE A 23 1.12 -16.72 -11.39
C ILE A 23 2.45 -16.82 -10.61
N PRO A 24 2.55 -17.61 -9.52
CA PRO A 24 3.75 -17.63 -8.67
C PRO A 24 5.02 -17.97 -9.44
N GLY A 25 4.95 -18.86 -10.44
CA GLY A 25 6.10 -19.29 -11.25
C GLY A 25 6.68 -18.20 -12.17
N ARG A 26 6.06 -17.04 -12.27
CA ARG A 26 6.58 -15.89 -13.01
C ARG A 26 7.31 -14.88 -12.14
N LEU A 27 7.18 -15.02 -10.81
CA LEU A 27 7.67 -14.05 -9.85
C LEU A 27 8.95 -14.53 -9.20
N ARG A 28 9.95 -13.64 -9.13
CA ARG A 28 11.17 -13.84 -8.38
C ARG A 28 11.04 -13.33 -6.94
N ARG A 29 10.37 -12.21 -6.76
CA ARG A 29 10.20 -11.56 -5.46
C ARG A 29 8.97 -10.64 -5.43
N LEU A 30 8.35 -10.52 -4.27
CA LEU A 30 7.36 -9.49 -3.98
C LEU A 30 7.98 -8.40 -3.11
N ILE A 31 7.67 -7.13 -3.41
CA ILE A 31 8.05 -5.98 -2.61
C ILE A 31 6.79 -5.24 -2.20
N PHE A 32 6.57 -5.12 -0.91
CA PHE A 32 5.50 -4.34 -0.29
C PHE A 32 6.07 -3.02 0.18
N GLN A 33 5.65 -1.91 -0.41
CA GLN A 33 6.09 -0.56 -0.04
C GLN A 33 4.98 0.13 0.73
N ASN A 34 5.12 0.33 2.06
CA ASN A 34 4.06 0.88 2.91
C ASN A 34 2.69 0.37 2.44
N ALA A 35 2.54 -0.95 2.39
CA ALA A 35 1.46 -1.62 1.69
C ALA A 35 0.70 -2.56 2.60
N PHE A 36 -0.58 -2.75 2.29
CA PHE A 36 -1.43 -3.67 3.01
C PHE A 36 -1.01 -5.12 2.77
N VAL A 37 -0.85 -5.85 3.86
CA VAL A 37 -0.72 -7.31 3.89
C VAL A 37 -1.91 -7.81 4.69
N CYS A 38 -3.04 -7.99 4.01
CA CYS A 38 -4.28 -8.38 4.66
C CYS A 38 -4.21 -9.81 5.21
N GLN A 39 -4.88 -10.07 6.31
CA GLN A 39 -5.10 -11.44 6.78
C GLN A 39 -6.06 -12.18 5.84
N ASP A 40 -5.95 -13.51 5.79
CA ASP A 40 -6.91 -14.33 5.05
C ASP A 40 -8.33 -14.10 5.55
N GLY A 41 -9.25 -13.85 4.65
CA GLY A 41 -10.65 -13.55 4.95
C GLY A 41 -10.95 -12.08 5.29
N ASN A 42 -9.94 -11.22 5.43
CA ASN A 42 -10.13 -9.78 5.62
C ASN A 42 -10.23 -9.05 4.29
N SER A 43 -10.92 -7.93 4.30
CA SER A 43 -10.86 -6.89 3.27
C SER A 43 -9.80 -5.84 3.62
N LEU A 44 -9.50 -4.92 2.71
CA LEU A 44 -8.69 -3.76 3.04
C LEU A 44 -9.37 -2.90 4.12
N ASP A 45 -10.69 -2.77 4.05
CA ASP A 45 -11.47 -2.00 5.01
C ASP A 45 -11.32 -2.53 6.45
N ASP A 46 -11.25 -3.84 6.65
CA ASP A 46 -10.98 -4.43 7.98
C ASP A 46 -9.61 -4.04 8.54
N GLU A 47 -8.67 -3.75 7.66
CA GLU A 47 -7.29 -3.37 8.01
C GLU A 47 -7.11 -1.86 8.19
N THR A 48 -8.15 -1.10 7.92
CA THR A 48 -8.13 0.37 7.95
C THR A 48 -8.66 0.90 9.29
N PRO A 49 -8.09 1.98 9.85
CA PRO A 49 -8.59 2.60 11.07
C PRO A 49 -10.07 2.96 10.98
N PRO A 50 -10.85 2.89 12.09
CA PRO A 50 -12.29 3.15 12.07
C PRO A 50 -12.69 4.51 11.46
N HIS A 51 -11.90 5.55 11.69
CA HIS A 51 -12.18 6.88 11.14
C HIS A 51 -12.04 6.95 9.62
N TYR A 52 -11.08 6.22 9.01
CA TYR A 52 -10.97 6.12 7.56
C TYR A 52 -12.10 5.27 6.97
N ARG A 53 -12.48 4.17 7.63
CA ARG A 53 -13.64 3.37 7.19
C ARG A 53 -14.91 4.22 7.13
N ALA A 54 -15.16 5.00 8.18
CA ALA A 54 -16.31 5.90 8.22
C ALA A 54 -16.23 6.97 7.11
N LEU A 55 -15.08 7.59 6.93
CA LEU A 55 -14.86 8.60 5.89
C LEU A 55 -15.08 8.03 4.49
N PHE A 56 -14.47 6.87 4.17
CA PHE A 56 -14.59 6.29 2.83
C PHE A 56 -16.01 5.81 2.53
N ALA A 57 -16.68 5.22 3.53
CA ALA A 57 -18.08 4.84 3.39
C ALA A 57 -18.99 6.05 3.13
N GLU A 58 -18.76 7.18 3.83
CA GLU A 58 -19.49 8.42 3.62
C GLU A 58 -19.25 9.00 2.23
N LEU A 59 -17.98 9.09 1.80
CA LEU A 59 -17.61 9.61 0.48
C LEU A 59 -18.21 8.76 -0.64
N ALA A 60 -18.15 7.44 -0.52
CA ALA A 60 -18.74 6.52 -1.48
C ALA A 60 -20.28 6.66 -1.55
N ALA A 61 -20.94 6.82 -0.39
CA ALA A 61 -22.39 7.02 -0.33
C ALA A 61 -22.86 8.36 -0.93
N GLN A 62 -21.98 9.37 -0.98
CA GLN A 62 -22.25 10.67 -1.59
C GLN A 62 -21.92 10.72 -3.09
N SER A 63 -21.23 9.69 -3.62
CA SER A 63 -20.83 9.58 -5.02
C SER A 63 -21.91 8.84 -5.83
N ASP A 64 -22.15 9.25 -7.07
CA ASP A 64 -23.14 8.65 -7.94
C ASP A 64 -22.79 7.21 -8.40
N ASP A 65 -21.49 6.87 -8.34
CA ASP A 65 -20.93 5.61 -8.86
C ASP A 65 -20.22 4.78 -7.79
N ASN A 66 -20.49 5.04 -6.49
CA ASN A 66 -19.89 4.33 -5.36
C ASN A 66 -18.36 4.37 -5.39
N THR A 67 -17.80 5.57 -5.57
CA THR A 67 -16.36 5.81 -5.58
C THR A 67 -15.92 6.70 -4.43
N VAL A 68 -14.64 6.63 -4.11
CA VAL A 68 -13.98 7.44 -3.08
C VAL A 68 -12.97 8.37 -3.74
N MET A 69 -13.16 9.67 -3.59
CA MET A 69 -12.13 10.67 -3.91
C MET A 69 -11.53 11.19 -2.61
N LEU A 70 -10.21 11.06 -2.46
CA LEU A 70 -9.51 11.51 -1.25
C LEU A 70 -9.68 13.04 -1.10
N PRO A 71 -10.17 13.52 0.07
CA PRO A 71 -10.25 14.96 0.31
C PRO A 71 -8.86 15.60 0.37
N TRP A 72 -8.74 16.84 -0.14
CA TRP A 72 -7.49 17.60 -0.11
C TRP A 72 -6.79 17.62 1.26
N PRO A 73 -7.45 17.87 2.40
CA PRO A 73 -6.77 17.86 3.70
C PRO A 73 -6.15 16.50 4.03
N VAL A 74 -6.83 15.40 3.69
CA VAL A 74 -6.30 14.04 3.93
C VAL A 74 -5.09 13.76 3.04
N TRP A 75 -5.18 14.10 1.76
CA TRP A 75 -4.03 13.99 0.85
C TRP A 75 -2.83 14.76 1.37
N ARG A 76 -3.02 16.06 1.67
CA ARG A 76 -1.96 16.96 2.08
C ARG A 76 -1.30 16.57 3.40
N GLU A 77 -2.12 16.25 4.41
CA GLU A 77 -1.64 16.08 5.78
C GLU A 77 -1.20 14.64 6.09
N ALA A 78 -1.81 13.63 5.45
CA ALA A 78 -1.55 12.26 5.77
C ALA A 78 -0.74 11.51 4.70
N PHE A 79 -0.98 11.77 3.41
CA PHE A 79 -0.37 10.99 2.33
C PHE A 79 0.92 11.63 1.80
N ILE A 80 0.93 12.95 1.59
CA ILE A 80 2.08 13.65 1.00
C ILE A 80 2.62 14.74 1.95
N ASN A 81 2.70 14.41 3.23
CA ASN A 81 3.02 15.33 4.32
C ASN A 81 4.41 15.96 4.23
N ASP A 82 5.35 15.37 3.50
CA ASP A 82 6.73 15.88 3.28
C ASP A 82 6.88 16.77 2.03
N ALA A 83 5.84 16.92 1.20
CA ALA A 83 5.86 17.80 0.03
C ALA A 83 5.69 19.28 0.40
N ASP A 84 6.17 20.18 -0.45
CA ASP A 84 5.73 21.57 -0.43
C ASP A 84 4.29 21.70 -0.99
N GLU A 85 3.65 22.84 -0.75
CA GLU A 85 2.26 23.10 -1.15
C GLU A 85 2.07 22.97 -2.68
N ALA A 86 3.04 23.43 -3.47
CA ALA A 86 2.96 23.43 -4.93
C ALA A 86 3.00 22.01 -5.48
N LEU A 87 3.89 21.17 -4.96
CA LEU A 87 3.97 19.75 -5.34
C LEU A 87 2.71 18.99 -4.91
N ALA A 88 2.27 19.19 -3.67
CA ALA A 88 1.07 18.53 -3.15
C ALA A 88 -0.17 18.86 -3.98
N ARG A 89 -0.37 20.15 -4.39
CA ARG A 89 -1.49 20.54 -5.25
C ARG A 89 -1.40 19.93 -6.64
N ARG A 90 -0.23 20.01 -7.28
CA ARG A 90 -0.03 19.44 -8.60
C ARG A 90 -0.28 17.93 -8.64
N THR A 91 0.16 17.21 -7.61
CA THR A 91 -0.05 15.75 -7.54
C THR A 91 -1.49 15.39 -7.18
N TYR A 92 -2.18 16.22 -6.38
CA TYR A 92 -3.60 16.06 -6.11
C TYR A 92 -4.48 16.08 -7.38
N GLU A 93 -4.08 16.87 -8.38
CA GLU A 93 -4.77 16.94 -9.69
C GLU A 93 -4.67 15.64 -10.49
N TYR A 94 -3.75 14.73 -10.16
CA TYR A 94 -3.63 13.43 -10.80
C TYR A 94 -4.53 12.36 -10.16
N LEU A 95 -5.11 12.63 -8.99
CA LEU A 95 -6.00 11.68 -8.34
C LEU A 95 -7.30 11.55 -9.14
N SER A 96 -7.81 10.33 -9.16
CA SER A 96 -9.14 10.01 -9.65
C SER A 96 -9.94 9.28 -8.58
N PRO A 97 -11.27 9.35 -8.61
CA PRO A 97 -12.10 8.54 -7.73
C PRO A 97 -11.79 7.05 -7.90
N GLU A 98 -11.73 6.33 -6.79
CA GLU A 98 -11.47 4.89 -6.75
C GLU A 98 -12.74 4.14 -6.35
N PRO A 99 -13.12 3.03 -7.02
CA PRO A 99 -14.28 2.24 -6.65
C PRO A 99 -14.20 1.73 -5.21
N MET A 100 -15.29 1.87 -4.44
CA MET A 100 -15.36 1.41 -3.06
C MET A 100 -15.37 -0.11 -2.95
N GLN A 101 -15.92 -0.82 -3.94
CA GLN A 101 -16.10 -2.26 -3.86
C GLN A 101 -14.81 -3.05 -3.56
N PRO A 102 -13.65 -2.77 -4.20
CA PRO A 102 -12.40 -3.45 -3.88
C PRO A 102 -11.89 -3.25 -2.45
N PHE A 103 -12.32 -2.18 -1.77
CA PHE A 103 -11.95 -1.94 -0.36
C PHE A 103 -12.66 -2.87 0.59
N VAL A 104 -13.91 -3.25 0.28
CA VAL A 104 -14.78 -4.05 1.15
C VAL A 104 -14.82 -5.53 0.79
N ASP A 105 -14.36 -5.90 -0.39
CA ASP A 105 -14.31 -7.30 -0.83
C ASP A 105 -13.35 -8.09 0.06
N LYS A 106 -13.85 -9.23 0.56
CA LYS A 106 -13.05 -10.16 1.36
C LYS A 106 -12.06 -10.92 0.48
N LEU A 107 -10.82 -11.00 0.94
CA LEU A 107 -9.74 -11.67 0.23
C LEU A 107 -9.53 -13.09 0.73
N ASP A 108 -9.63 -14.08 -0.14
CA ASP A 108 -9.11 -15.42 0.13
C ASP A 108 -7.61 -15.42 -0.20
N LEU A 109 -6.78 -15.48 0.84
CA LEU A 109 -5.31 -15.42 0.77
C LEU A 109 -4.64 -16.68 1.31
N LYS A 110 -5.41 -17.78 1.50
CA LYS A 110 -4.87 -19.05 2.01
C LYS A 110 -3.67 -19.52 1.21
N ARG A 111 -3.76 -19.46 -0.13
CA ARG A 111 -2.67 -19.87 -1.00
C ARG A 111 -1.48 -18.92 -0.90
N PHE A 112 -1.71 -17.59 -0.83
CA PHE A 112 -0.64 -16.59 -0.68
C PHE A 112 0.27 -16.91 0.50
N TYR A 113 -0.31 -17.25 1.65
CA TYR A 113 0.44 -17.55 2.87
C TYR A 113 1.20 -18.88 2.84
N THR A 114 0.95 -19.76 1.86
CA THR A 114 1.71 -21.00 1.65
C THR A 114 2.84 -20.85 0.62
N LEU A 115 2.94 -19.68 -0.06
CA LEU A 115 3.95 -19.47 -1.08
C LEU A 115 5.33 -19.21 -0.45
N GLU A 116 6.31 -20.02 -0.84
CA GLU A 116 7.73 -19.83 -0.50
C GLU A 116 8.45 -18.81 -1.42
N LEU A 117 7.69 -17.78 -1.85
CA LEU A 117 8.21 -16.72 -2.69
C LEU A 117 8.98 -15.70 -1.83
N PRO A 118 10.20 -15.29 -2.21
CA PRO A 118 10.93 -14.24 -1.51
C PRO A 118 10.13 -12.96 -1.41
N LYS A 119 10.13 -12.35 -0.21
CA LYS A 119 9.36 -11.16 0.08
C LYS A 119 10.24 -10.08 0.69
N SER A 120 9.93 -8.83 0.41
CA SER A 120 10.55 -7.66 1.03
C SER A 120 9.47 -6.67 1.45
N TYR A 121 9.75 -5.91 2.49
CA TYR A 121 8.93 -4.79 2.92
C TYR A 121 9.77 -3.53 2.96
N ILE A 122 9.36 -2.50 2.22
CA ILE A 122 9.92 -1.15 2.30
C ILE A 122 9.02 -0.35 3.23
N ASN A 123 9.59 0.21 4.27
CA ASN A 123 8.91 1.08 5.22
C ASN A 123 9.50 2.48 5.15
N PHE A 124 8.77 3.42 4.58
CA PHE A 124 9.06 4.84 4.68
C PHE A 124 8.56 5.33 6.04
N THR A 125 9.49 5.78 6.89
CA THR A 125 9.26 5.95 8.33
C THR A 125 8.49 7.22 8.71
N GLU A 126 8.35 8.17 7.78
CA GLU A 126 7.62 9.42 7.95
C GLU A 126 6.22 9.37 7.33
N ASP A 127 5.82 8.18 6.87
CA ASP A 127 4.49 7.91 6.32
C ASP A 127 3.43 7.96 7.44
N THR A 128 2.50 8.89 7.29
CA THR A 128 1.39 9.13 8.22
C THR A 128 0.02 8.76 7.62
N ALA A 129 0.00 8.14 6.44
CA ALA A 129 -1.26 7.70 5.81
C ALA A 129 -2.04 6.71 6.68
N LEU A 130 -1.32 5.87 7.45
CA LEU A 130 -1.91 5.15 8.59
C LEU A 130 -1.32 5.69 9.90
N PRO A 131 -2.15 5.89 10.94
CA PRO A 131 -1.66 6.32 12.24
C PRO A 131 -0.60 5.36 12.78
N PRO A 132 0.50 5.87 13.37
CA PRO A 132 1.52 5.01 13.96
C PRO A 132 0.96 4.18 15.13
N GLY A 133 1.66 3.11 15.49
CA GLY A 133 1.25 2.20 16.56
C GLY A 133 0.34 1.09 16.06
N GLU A 134 -0.83 0.95 16.66
CA GLU A 134 -1.77 -0.15 16.37
C GLU A 134 -2.13 -0.29 14.88
N TRP A 135 -2.21 0.82 14.16
CA TRP A 135 -2.62 0.85 12.74
C TRP A 135 -1.46 1.02 11.76
N GLY A 136 -0.25 1.25 12.26
CA GLY A 136 0.92 1.56 11.42
C GLY A 136 1.31 0.44 10.45
N TRP A 137 2.14 0.80 9.48
CA TRP A 137 2.62 -0.10 8.43
C TRP A 137 3.54 -1.18 8.98
N HIS A 138 4.65 -0.79 9.57
CA HIS A 138 5.65 -1.69 10.16
C HIS A 138 5.66 -1.51 11.69
N PRO A 139 5.67 -2.59 12.49
CA PRO A 139 5.76 -4.01 12.08
C PRO A 139 4.42 -4.70 11.77
N ARG A 140 3.28 -4.04 11.95
CA ARG A 140 1.95 -4.66 11.85
C ARG A 140 1.74 -5.41 10.53
N MET A 141 1.96 -4.76 9.39
CA MET A 141 1.75 -5.39 8.08
C MET A 141 2.90 -6.32 7.71
N SER A 142 4.14 -5.87 7.91
CA SER A 142 5.32 -6.61 7.47
C SER A 142 5.50 -7.95 8.20
N SER A 143 5.15 -8.05 9.49
CA SER A 143 5.28 -9.29 10.27
C SER A 143 4.43 -10.44 9.72
N ARG A 144 3.40 -10.14 8.95
CA ARG A 144 2.52 -11.15 8.32
C ARG A 144 3.17 -11.86 7.12
N LEU A 145 4.28 -11.33 6.60
CA LEU A 145 4.98 -11.90 5.45
C LEU A 145 5.82 -13.15 5.78
N GLY A 146 5.96 -13.50 7.06
CA GLY A 146 6.87 -14.56 7.50
C GLY A 146 8.33 -14.12 7.40
N LEU A 147 9.16 -14.86 6.67
CA LEU A 147 10.53 -14.43 6.39
C LEU A 147 10.53 -13.38 5.27
N TYR A 148 11.04 -12.19 5.58
CA TYR A 148 11.12 -11.09 4.62
C TYR A 148 12.35 -10.23 4.86
N ARG A 149 12.77 -9.48 3.83
CA ARG A 149 13.78 -8.42 3.96
C ARG A 149 13.09 -7.11 4.30
N LEU A 150 13.56 -6.42 5.34
CA LEU A 150 13.11 -5.07 5.67
C LEU A 150 14.09 -4.03 5.13
N VAL A 151 13.56 -3.03 4.44
CA VAL A 151 14.27 -1.81 4.02
C VAL A 151 13.55 -0.62 4.64
N GLN A 152 14.26 0.23 5.38
CA GLN A 152 13.70 1.43 6.00
C GLN A 152 14.41 2.68 5.49
N LYS A 153 13.62 3.67 5.07
CA LYS A 153 14.10 4.97 4.60
C LYS A 153 13.20 6.08 5.17
N PRO A 154 13.68 7.31 5.29
CA PRO A 154 12.81 8.46 5.56
C PRO A 154 11.92 8.74 4.35
N GLY A 155 10.75 9.34 4.56
CA GLY A 155 9.83 9.75 3.51
C GLY A 155 8.37 9.47 3.86
N SER A 156 7.48 10.15 3.14
CA SER A 156 6.03 10.05 3.27
C SER A 156 5.46 8.83 2.53
N HIS A 157 4.14 8.70 2.54
CA HIS A 157 3.43 7.66 1.78
C HIS A 157 3.68 7.80 0.28
N GLU A 158 3.70 9.03 -0.21
CA GLU A 158 3.82 9.35 -1.63
C GLU A 158 5.26 9.74 -2.04
N VAL A 159 6.22 9.05 -1.49
CA VAL A 159 7.65 9.24 -1.80
C VAL A 159 7.96 9.14 -3.31
N VAL A 160 7.09 8.51 -4.08
CA VAL A 160 7.19 8.46 -5.55
C VAL A 160 7.18 9.84 -6.18
N PHE A 161 6.52 10.81 -5.56
CA PHE A 161 6.48 12.21 -6.01
C PHE A 161 7.51 13.08 -5.30
N THR A 162 7.77 12.83 -4.02
CA THR A 162 8.62 13.71 -3.22
C THR A 162 10.11 13.37 -3.34
N ASN A 163 10.45 12.08 -3.47
CA ASN A 163 11.84 11.62 -3.66
C ASN A 163 11.91 10.32 -4.47
N PRO A 164 11.65 10.37 -5.80
CA PRO A 164 11.66 9.18 -6.66
C PRO A 164 13.02 8.47 -6.73
N SER A 165 14.13 9.19 -6.55
CA SER A 165 15.46 8.59 -6.53
C SER A 165 15.65 7.70 -5.30
N LEU A 166 15.22 8.16 -4.12
CA LEU A 166 15.27 7.37 -2.89
C LEU A 166 14.36 6.13 -2.98
N LEU A 167 13.19 6.28 -3.60
CA LEU A 167 12.30 5.15 -3.86
C LEU A 167 12.97 4.12 -4.77
N ALA A 168 13.61 4.56 -5.86
CA ALA A 168 14.32 3.66 -6.78
C ALA A 168 15.44 2.89 -6.06
N GLU A 169 16.24 3.57 -5.24
CA GLU A 169 17.28 2.94 -4.42
C GLU A 169 16.70 1.90 -3.45
N ALA A 170 15.59 2.23 -2.77
CA ALA A 170 14.93 1.32 -1.84
C ALA A 170 14.38 0.07 -2.56
N ILE A 171 13.80 0.23 -3.76
CA ILE A 171 13.32 -0.89 -4.58
C ILE A 171 14.48 -1.78 -5.02
N ILE A 172 15.59 -1.19 -5.49
CA ILE A 172 16.79 -1.94 -5.88
C ILE A 172 17.35 -2.72 -4.68
N GLU A 173 17.46 -2.08 -3.51
CA GLU A 173 17.92 -2.72 -2.28
C GLU A 173 17.00 -3.88 -1.86
N ALA A 174 15.69 -3.66 -1.88
CA ALA A 174 14.69 -4.65 -1.53
C ALA A 174 14.62 -5.81 -2.54
N GLY A 175 14.95 -5.54 -3.82
CA GLY A 175 14.89 -6.51 -4.93
C GLY A 175 16.09 -7.42 -5.08
N ARG A 176 17.18 -7.21 -4.32
CA ARG A 176 18.38 -8.06 -4.36
C ARG A 176 18.10 -9.46 -3.80
N ASP A 177 18.87 -10.43 -4.26
CA ASP A 177 18.87 -11.80 -3.74
C ASP A 177 19.62 -11.90 -2.41
#